data_2b38795fbd8205c5f97ccbcdc00a7871
#
_entry.id   2b38795fbd8205c5f97ccbcdc00a7871
#
_cell.length_a   1.000
_cell.length_b   1.000
_cell.length_c   1.000
_cell.angle_alpha   90.00
_cell.angle_beta   90.00
_cell.angle_gamma   90.00
#
_symmetry.space_group_name_H-M   'P 1'
#
loop_
_entity.id
_entity.type
_entity.pdbx_description
1 polymer ?
#
loop_
_entity_poly.entity_id
_entity_poly.type
_entity_poly.pdbx_seq_one_letter_code
_entity_poly.pdbx_strand_id
1 'polypeptide(L)'
;MTKVPNSYLFVVQEIPNSKMEKIFEYVDNHKNQYIDNLAQVVAIKSVSAWPDHRPEIVKMIKWMGSELEKCGATIEYCDLGQQTLPDGSKIPLPPVIMGQLGDDPKKKTLLVYGHLDVQPAAKEDGWDYEPFVLTK
;
A
#
# COMPACT_ATOMS: atom_id res chain seq x y z
N MET A 1 -1.60 0.99 -42.52
CA MET A 1 -0.57 0.47 -41.62
C MET A 1 0.18 1.66 -41.03
N THR A 2 -0.24 2.14 -39.88
CA THR A 2 0.38 3.26 -39.15
C THR A 2 1.56 2.71 -38.34
N LYS A 3 2.78 3.12 -38.66
CA LYS A 3 3.99 2.79 -37.92
C LYS A 3 3.91 3.46 -36.54
N VAL A 4 3.88 2.64 -35.47
CA VAL A 4 4.11 3.11 -34.11
C VAL A 4 5.57 3.55 -34.00
N PRO A 5 5.88 4.77 -33.52
CA PRO A 5 7.26 5.19 -33.35
C PRO A 5 7.91 4.39 -32.21
N ASN A 6 8.92 3.61 -32.55
CA ASN A 6 9.73 2.84 -31.62
C ASN A 6 10.82 3.76 -31.03
N SER A 7 10.48 4.55 -30.00
CA SER A 7 11.48 5.34 -29.28
C SER A 7 11.05 5.64 -27.85
N TYR A 8 10.80 4.61 -27.04
CA TYR A 8 10.95 4.74 -25.59
C TYR A 8 12.41 4.47 -25.25
N LEU A 9 13.25 5.46 -25.53
CA LEU A 9 14.62 5.48 -25.01
C LEU A 9 14.50 5.80 -23.52
N PHE A 10 14.49 4.77 -22.67
CA PHE A 10 14.67 4.96 -21.23
C PHE A 10 16.10 5.44 -21.04
N VAL A 11 16.28 6.72 -20.87
CA VAL A 11 17.54 7.25 -20.34
C VAL A 11 17.58 6.87 -18.88
N VAL A 12 18.23 5.74 -18.59
CA VAL A 12 18.60 5.38 -17.22
C VAL A 12 19.70 6.34 -16.82
N GLN A 13 19.33 7.38 -16.07
CA GLN A 13 20.29 8.28 -15.48
C GLN A 13 20.97 7.51 -14.35
N GLU A 14 22.25 7.20 -14.49
CA GLU A 14 23.03 6.55 -13.43
C GLU A 14 23.01 7.42 -12.17
N ILE A 15 22.56 6.83 -11.06
CA ILE A 15 22.61 7.49 -9.77
C ILE A 15 24.06 7.39 -9.28
N PRO A 16 24.74 8.50 -8.95
CA PRO A 16 26.08 8.45 -8.42
C PRO A 16 26.19 7.57 -7.17
N ASN A 17 27.22 6.73 -7.08
CA ASN A 17 27.42 5.80 -5.96
C ASN A 17 27.28 6.48 -4.59
N SER A 18 27.82 7.70 -4.43
CA SER A 18 27.72 8.46 -3.18
C SER A 18 26.25 8.81 -2.76
N LYS A 19 25.31 8.89 -3.73
CA LYS A 19 23.88 9.04 -3.41
C LYS A 19 23.26 7.70 -2.99
N MET A 20 23.67 6.61 -3.61
CA MET A 20 23.21 5.27 -3.25
C MET A 20 23.66 4.90 -1.84
N GLU A 21 24.92 5.17 -1.50
CA GLU A 21 25.47 4.93 -0.16
C GLU A 21 24.65 5.64 0.93
N LYS A 22 24.28 6.91 0.71
CA LYS A 22 23.42 7.65 1.65
C LYS A 22 22.02 7.05 1.80
N ILE A 23 21.46 6.49 0.73
CA ILE A 23 20.17 5.80 0.78
C ILE A 23 20.29 4.53 1.62
N PHE A 24 21.33 3.72 1.40
CA PHE A 24 21.57 2.50 2.16
C PHE A 24 21.79 2.80 3.64
N GLU A 25 22.63 3.78 3.96
CA GLU A 25 22.86 4.24 5.34
C GLU A 25 21.54 4.70 6.00
N TYR A 26 20.70 5.45 5.27
CA TYR A 26 19.39 5.87 5.76
C TYR A 26 18.50 4.66 6.08
N VAL A 27 18.43 3.68 5.17
CA VAL A 27 17.63 2.46 5.36
C VAL A 27 18.12 1.67 6.59
N ASP A 28 19.43 1.48 6.73
CA ASP A 28 20.01 0.76 7.85
C ASP A 28 19.74 1.45 9.19
N ASN A 29 19.84 2.78 9.23
CA ASN A 29 19.57 3.56 10.43
C ASN A 29 18.09 3.57 10.83
N HIS A 30 17.15 3.31 9.87
CA HIS A 30 15.70 3.28 10.12
C HIS A 30 15.11 1.87 10.14
N LYS A 31 15.94 0.83 10.11
CA LYS A 31 15.52 -0.58 10.05
C LYS A 31 14.49 -0.94 11.11
N ASN A 32 14.71 -0.53 12.37
CA ASN A 32 13.78 -0.85 13.46
C ASN A 32 12.42 -0.18 13.23
N GLN A 33 12.38 1.06 12.77
CA GLN A 33 11.15 1.76 12.44
C GLN A 33 10.36 1.04 11.35
N TYR A 34 11.04 0.52 10.32
CA TYR A 34 10.37 -0.24 9.26
C TYR A 34 9.80 -1.55 9.79
N ILE A 35 10.51 -2.24 10.69
CA ILE A 35 10.01 -3.45 11.34
C ILE A 35 8.80 -3.14 12.22
N ASP A 36 8.82 -2.05 12.97
CA ASP A 36 7.70 -1.63 13.82
C ASP A 36 6.47 -1.24 12.98
N ASN A 37 6.66 -0.55 11.86
CA ASN A 37 5.60 -0.23 10.92
C ASN A 37 5.01 -1.52 10.32
N LEU A 38 5.86 -2.48 9.93
CA LEU A 38 5.40 -3.78 9.44
C LEU A 38 4.60 -4.53 10.50
N ALA A 39 5.03 -4.50 11.77
CA ALA A 39 4.30 -5.14 12.87
C ALA A 39 2.89 -4.53 13.05
N GLN A 40 2.76 -3.22 12.94
CA GLN A 40 1.47 -2.53 12.99
C GLN A 40 0.55 -2.95 11.84
N VAL A 41 1.07 -3.02 10.63
CA VAL A 41 0.31 -3.42 9.43
C VAL A 41 -0.12 -4.88 9.53
N VAL A 42 0.78 -5.79 9.92
CA VAL A 42 0.48 -7.22 10.10
C VAL A 42 -0.61 -7.44 11.14
N ALA A 43 -0.64 -6.63 12.21
CA ALA A 43 -1.65 -6.75 13.27
C ALA A 43 -3.08 -6.33 12.84
N ILE A 44 -3.23 -5.64 11.70
CA ILE A 44 -4.54 -5.25 11.18
C ILE A 44 -5.08 -6.38 10.30
N LYS A 45 -6.15 -7.04 10.75
CA LYS A 45 -6.77 -8.18 10.05
C LYS A 45 -7.63 -7.71 8.87
N SER A 46 -7.00 -7.08 7.87
CA SER A 46 -7.68 -6.49 6.71
C SER A 46 -8.13 -7.55 5.68
N VAL A 47 -8.85 -8.56 6.14
CA VAL A 47 -9.33 -9.68 5.32
C VAL A 47 -10.56 -9.27 4.53
N SER A 48 -10.42 -9.05 3.22
CA SER A 48 -11.51 -8.55 2.36
C SER A 48 -12.61 -9.58 2.09
N ALA A 49 -12.29 -10.87 2.19
CA ALA A 49 -13.23 -11.96 1.99
C ALA A 49 -14.32 -12.05 3.08
N TRP A 50 -14.08 -11.48 4.27
CA TRP A 50 -15.01 -11.54 5.39
C TRP A 50 -15.76 -10.21 5.58
N PRO A 51 -17.09 -10.20 5.42
CA PRO A 51 -17.90 -8.98 5.54
C PRO A 51 -17.77 -8.28 6.90
N ASP A 52 -17.63 -9.04 7.98
CA ASP A 52 -17.45 -8.57 9.36
C ASP A 52 -16.07 -7.94 9.61
N HIS A 53 -15.10 -8.17 8.72
CA HIS A 53 -13.77 -7.54 8.77
C HIS A 53 -13.69 -6.20 8.01
N ARG A 54 -14.79 -5.69 7.46
CA ARG A 54 -14.82 -4.37 6.79
C ARG A 54 -14.26 -3.22 7.64
N PRO A 55 -14.52 -3.14 8.95
CA PRO A 55 -13.91 -2.10 9.79
C PRO A 55 -12.38 -2.18 9.82
N GLU A 56 -11.79 -3.39 9.81
CA GLU A 56 -10.34 -3.56 9.81
C GLU A 56 -9.71 -3.12 8.47
N ILE A 57 -10.42 -3.32 7.35
CA ILE A 57 -9.95 -2.80 6.05
C ILE A 57 -9.94 -1.27 6.06
N VAL A 58 -11.00 -0.63 6.58
CA VAL A 58 -11.06 0.84 6.72
C VAL A 58 -9.95 1.35 7.65
N LYS A 59 -9.66 0.63 8.72
CA LYS A 59 -8.53 0.93 9.64
C LYS A 59 -7.19 0.86 8.91
N MET A 60 -6.96 -0.17 8.09
CA MET A 60 -5.76 -0.31 7.28
C MET A 60 -5.60 0.86 6.30
N ILE A 61 -6.67 1.22 5.60
CA ILE A 61 -6.67 2.34 4.64
C ILE A 61 -6.35 3.66 5.34
N LYS A 62 -6.92 3.91 6.52
CA LYS A 62 -6.63 5.11 7.32
C LYS A 62 -5.19 5.12 7.83
N TRP A 63 -4.67 3.98 8.26
CA TRP A 63 -3.27 3.86 8.65
C TRP A 63 -2.34 4.22 7.49
N MET A 64 -2.58 3.63 6.31
CA MET A 64 -1.78 3.94 5.11
C MET A 64 -1.90 5.42 4.72
N GLY A 65 -3.10 6.01 4.79
CA GLY A 65 -3.30 7.44 4.53
C GLY A 65 -2.44 8.31 5.43
N SER A 66 -2.44 8.01 6.73
CA SER A 66 -1.60 8.72 7.69
C SER A 66 -0.09 8.59 7.39
N GLU A 67 0.37 7.43 6.98
CA GLU A 67 1.79 7.25 6.60
C GLU A 67 2.16 8.03 5.33
N LEU A 68 1.27 8.08 4.34
CA LEU A 68 1.47 8.87 3.13
C LEU A 68 1.45 10.38 3.42
N GLU A 69 0.56 10.86 4.31
CA GLU A 69 0.55 12.25 4.77
C GLU A 69 1.84 12.63 5.49
N LYS A 70 2.41 11.75 6.31
CA LYS A 70 3.73 11.96 6.94
C LYS A 70 4.85 12.11 5.90
N CYS A 71 4.71 11.49 4.74
CA CYS A 71 5.61 11.68 3.60
C CYS A 71 5.34 12.97 2.81
N GLY A 72 4.33 13.75 3.17
CA GLY A 72 3.95 15.01 2.53
C GLY A 72 2.98 14.85 1.35
N ALA A 73 2.34 13.69 1.19
CA ALA A 73 1.32 13.50 0.16
C ALA A 73 -0.02 14.12 0.56
N THR A 74 -0.75 14.62 -0.42
CA THR A 74 -2.18 14.96 -0.28
C THR A 74 -3.00 13.70 -0.52
N ILE A 75 -3.97 13.41 0.36
CA ILE A 75 -4.72 12.15 0.36
C ILE A 75 -6.19 12.41 0.07
N GLU A 76 -6.76 11.55 -0.77
CA GLU A 76 -8.20 11.47 -1.04
C GLU A 76 -8.69 10.05 -0.80
N TYR A 77 -9.86 9.91 -0.15
CA TYR A 77 -10.56 8.65 0.03
C TYR A 77 -11.76 8.59 -0.89
N CYS A 78 -11.67 7.78 -1.95
CA CYS A 78 -12.71 7.65 -2.96
C CYS A 78 -13.75 6.61 -2.53
N ASP A 79 -15.00 7.04 -2.33
CA ASP A 79 -16.12 6.14 -2.05
C ASP A 79 -16.49 5.35 -3.32
N LEU A 80 -16.57 4.04 -3.19
CA LEU A 80 -16.95 3.12 -4.27
C LEU A 80 -18.41 2.63 -4.17
N GLY A 81 -19.18 3.15 -3.21
CA GLY A 81 -20.56 2.74 -3.01
C GLY A 81 -20.72 1.43 -2.23
N GLN A 82 -21.60 0.54 -2.68
CA GLN A 82 -22.02 -0.65 -1.93
C GLN A 82 -21.82 -1.94 -2.75
N GLN A 83 -21.52 -3.00 -2.04
CA GLN A 83 -21.53 -4.38 -2.52
C GLN A 83 -22.82 -5.07 -2.08
N THR A 84 -23.46 -5.81 -2.98
CA THR A 84 -24.57 -6.73 -2.63
C THR A 84 -23.98 -8.11 -2.34
N LEU A 85 -24.29 -8.64 -1.16
CA LEU A 85 -23.88 -9.97 -0.74
C LEU A 85 -24.82 -11.06 -1.30
N PRO A 86 -24.43 -12.36 -1.26
CA PRO A 86 -25.25 -13.46 -1.77
C PRO A 86 -26.63 -13.58 -1.12
N ASP A 87 -26.79 -13.14 0.12
CA ASP A 87 -28.06 -13.11 0.85
C ASP A 87 -28.95 -11.91 0.50
N GLY A 88 -28.49 -11.04 -0.43
CA GLY A 88 -29.19 -9.83 -0.86
C GLY A 88 -28.93 -8.59 0.02
N SER A 89 -28.25 -8.74 1.15
CA SER A 89 -27.84 -7.59 1.99
C SER A 89 -26.80 -6.71 1.29
N LYS A 90 -26.71 -5.45 1.71
CA LYS A 90 -25.74 -4.50 1.15
C LYS A 90 -24.79 -4.02 2.22
N ILE A 91 -23.51 -4.01 1.89
CA ILE A 91 -22.44 -3.49 2.75
C ILE A 91 -21.62 -2.44 1.98
N PRO A 92 -21.07 -1.42 2.66
CA PRO A 92 -20.17 -0.47 2.01
C PRO A 92 -18.95 -1.19 1.43
N LEU A 93 -18.54 -0.78 0.23
CA LEU A 93 -17.21 -1.12 -0.28
C LEU A 93 -16.16 -0.34 0.51
N PRO A 94 -14.99 -0.91 0.76
CA PRO A 94 -13.88 -0.14 1.30
C PRO A 94 -13.51 0.98 0.33
N PRO A 95 -13.19 2.19 0.82
CA PRO A 95 -12.76 3.26 -0.06
C PRO A 95 -11.41 2.94 -0.72
N VAL A 96 -11.18 3.52 -1.90
CA VAL A 96 -9.84 3.55 -2.49
C VAL A 96 -9.12 4.78 -1.96
N ILE A 97 -7.85 4.60 -1.53
CA ILE A 97 -6.98 5.71 -1.18
C ILE A 97 -6.21 6.16 -2.42
N MET A 98 -6.23 7.45 -2.68
CA MET A 98 -5.41 8.11 -3.69
C MET A 98 -4.51 9.13 -3.00
N GLY A 99 -3.22 9.11 -3.35
CA GLY A 99 -2.25 10.05 -2.82
C GLY A 99 -1.45 10.71 -3.93
N GLN A 100 -1.19 12.00 -3.78
CA GLN A 100 -0.36 12.77 -4.70
C GLN A 100 0.78 13.45 -3.93
N LEU A 101 2.02 13.27 -4.40
CA LEU A 101 3.21 13.94 -3.89
C LEU A 101 3.83 14.80 -4.99
N GLY A 102 3.79 16.11 -4.78
CA GLY A 102 4.24 17.11 -5.75
C GLY A 102 3.24 17.39 -6.86
N ASP A 103 3.43 18.52 -7.53
CA ASP A 103 2.49 19.09 -8.51
C ASP A 103 3.21 19.79 -9.68
N ASP A 104 4.53 19.60 -9.83
CA ASP A 104 5.31 20.25 -10.90
C ASP A 104 4.96 19.65 -12.28
N PRO A 105 4.25 20.38 -13.16
CA PRO A 105 3.83 19.89 -14.47
C PRO A 105 4.99 19.60 -15.43
N LYS A 106 6.20 20.04 -15.11
CA LYS A 106 7.41 19.77 -15.91
C LYS A 106 8.06 18.44 -15.55
N LYS A 107 7.67 17.83 -14.43
CA LYS A 107 8.20 16.55 -14.00
C LYS A 107 7.33 15.40 -14.52
N LYS A 108 7.96 14.24 -14.72
CA LYS A 108 7.24 13.02 -15.04
C LYS A 108 6.49 12.53 -13.81
N THR A 109 5.30 11.98 -14.04
CA THR A 109 4.50 11.33 -12.98
C THR A 109 4.84 9.85 -12.90
N LEU A 110 5.12 9.37 -11.70
CA LEU A 110 5.22 7.95 -11.40
C LEU A 110 3.92 7.53 -10.71
N LEU A 111 3.19 6.60 -11.31
CA LEU A 111 2.04 5.96 -10.68
C LEU A 111 2.50 4.70 -9.95
N VAL A 112 2.22 4.64 -8.65
CA VAL A 112 2.44 3.44 -7.82
C VAL A 112 1.09 2.86 -7.47
N TYR A 113 0.91 1.55 -7.68
CA TYR A 113 -0.28 0.80 -7.32
C TYR A 113 0.06 -0.31 -6.33
N GLY A 114 -0.84 -0.56 -5.38
CA GLY A 114 -0.76 -1.65 -4.44
C GLY A 114 -2.13 -1.95 -3.83
N HIS A 115 -2.27 -3.09 -3.15
CA HIS A 115 -3.46 -3.42 -2.37
C HIS A 115 -3.12 -3.54 -0.89
N LEU A 116 -4.11 -3.31 -0.03
CA LEU A 116 -3.96 -3.24 1.42
C LEU A 116 -4.72 -4.35 2.15
N ASP A 117 -5.51 -5.12 1.42
CA ASP A 117 -6.21 -6.27 1.95
C ASP A 117 -5.35 -7.54 1.89
N VAL A 118 -5.70 -8.49 2.72
CA VAL A 118 -5.02 -9.78 2.83
C VAL A 118 -6.00 -10.94 2.70
N GLN A 119 -5.48 -12.13 2.40
CA GLN A 119 -6.22 -13.37 2.40
C GLN A 119 -6.57 -13.81 3.83
N PRO A 120 -7.63 -14.59 4.03
CA PRO A 120 -7.87 -15.31 5.28
C PRO A 120 -6.65 -16.12 5.70
N ALA A 121 -6.33 -16.10 6.98
CA ALA A 121 -5.30 -16.94 7.56
C ALA A 121 -5.65 -17.28 9.00
N ALA A 122 -5.53 -18.56 9.34
CA ALA A 122 -5.69 -19.08 10.69
C ALA A 122 -4.51 -20.02 11.02
N LYS A 123 -4.19 -20.18 12.29
CA LYS A 123 -3.07 -21.01 12.70
C LYS A 123 -3.23 -22.47 12.26
N GLU A 124 -4.47 -22.91 12.21
CA GLU A 124 -4.89 -24.26 11.78
C GLU A 124 -4.59 -24.52 10.29
N ASP A 125 -4.35 -23.47 9.49
CA ASP A 125 -3.96 -23.58 8.08
C ASP A 125 -2.49 -24.01 7.90
N GLY A 126 -1.77 -24.29 9.00
CA GLY A 126 -0.40 -24.78 8.98
C GLY A 126 0.66 -23.71 9.24
N TRP A 127 0.30 -22.59 9.79
CA TRP A 127 1.24 -21.56 10.22
C TRP A 127 1.96 -21.97 11.50
N ASP A 128 3.29 -21.78 11.56
CA ASP A 128 4.08 -22.03 12.77
C ASP A 128 3.75 -21.03 13.89
N TYR A 129 3.37 -19.81 13.53
CA TYR A 129 3.04 -18.69 14.43
C TYR A 129 1.66 -18.14 14.11
N GLU A 130 1.14 -17.27 14.99
CA GLU A 130 -0.11 -16.54 14.74
C GLU A 130 0.02 -15.65 13.50
N PRO A 131 -0.85 -15.80 12.47
CA PRO A 131 -0.67 -15.13 11.18
C PRO A 131 -0.64 -13.60 11.22
N PHE A 132 -1.33 -13.00 12.21
CA PHE A 132 -1.42 -11.54 12.36
C PHE A 132 -0.52 -11.00 13.49
N VAL A 133 0.53 -11.72 13.82
CA VAL A 133 1.56 -11.33 14.79
C VAL A 133 2.92 -11.43 14.13
N LEU A 134 3.58 -10.28 13.93
CA LEU A 134 4.93 -10.28 13.39
C LEU A 134 5.88 -10.98 14.35
N THR A 135 6.53 -12.04 13.87
CA THR A 135 7.53 -12.83 14.62
C THR A 135 8.90 -12.61 14.00
N LYS A 136 9.94 -12.49 14.83
CA LYS A 136 11.33 -12.34 14.41
C LYS A 136 12.07 -13.67 14.51
#